data_f12a2d5942151767630bd3840b287ee6
#
_entry.id   f12a2d5942151767630bd3840b287ee6
#
_cell.length_a   1.000
_cell.length_b   1.000
_cell.length_c   1.000
_cell.angle_alpha   90.00
_cell.angle_beta   90.00
_cell.angle_gamma   90.00
#
_symmetry.space_group_name_H-M   'P 1'
#
loop_
_entity.id
_entity.type
_entity.pdbx_description
1 polymer ?
#
loop_
_entity_poly.entity_id
_entity_poly.type
_entity_poly.pdbx_seq_one_letter_code
_entity_poly.pdbx_strand_id
1 'polypeptide(L)'
;MKRERKKLGLMSGSGEFASWTVGNDYSCERLLGTGNYGKVVLALKKSTGQKVAIKRMDNIFDDEIDCKRILREVTFLRKLRHPFVVDLMEILPPDDPVNFSTIYVVMEYAESDLKKIIKSNIHLELLHIETIIYNLLCAIKYLHESNVLHRDLKPANVLINEDCTVKLCDYGLARSISGIPSAAMILNKVDKNNSGDENMESNLSSVS
;
A
#
# COMPACT_ATOMS: atom_id res chain seq x y z
N MET A 1 36.44 -36.63 -1.97
CA MET A 1 35.15 -36.17 -1.41
C MET A 1 34.47 -35.27 -2.42
N LYS A 2 33.51 -35.79 -3.19
CA LYS A 2 32.72 -35.04 -4.19
C LYS A 2 31.53 -34.43 -3.44
N ARG A 3 31.48 -33.09 -3.41
CA ARG A 3 30.30 -32.35 -2.93
C ARG A 3 29.22 -32.40 -4.00
N GLU A 4 28.16 -33.15 -3.73
CA GLU A 4 26.91 -33.10 -4.51
C GLU A 4 26.28 -31.71 -4.38
N ARG A 5 26.27 -30.94 -5.46
CA ARG A 5 25.43 -29.76 -5.60
C ARG A 5 23.99 -30.26 -5.80
N LYS A 6 23.16 -30.17 -4.75
CA LYS A 6 21.71 -30.28 -4.90
C LYS A 6 21.25 -29.26 -5.91
N LYS A 7 20.85 -29.74 -7.10
CA LYS A 7 20.07 -28.96 -8.07
C LYS A 7 18.76 -28.56 -7.39
N LEU A 8 18.61 -27.27 -7.04
CA LEU A 8 17.30 -26.70 -6.77
C LEU A 8 16.50 -26.84 -8.08
N GLY A 9 15.58 -27.77 -8.12
CA GLY A 9 14.67 -27.94 -9.24
C GLY A 9 13.83 -26.68 -9.39
N LEU A 10 13.94 -26.02 -10.55
CA LEU A 10 12.93 -25.09 -11.04
C LEU A 10 11.63 -25.89 -11.18
N MET A 11 10.78 -25.81 -10.17
CA MET A 11 9.39 -26.20 -10.33
C MET A 11 8.73 -25.09 -11.18
N SER A 12 8.56 -25.37 -12.46
CA SER A 12 7.69 -24.57 -13.32
C SER A 12 6.29 -24.64 -12.74
N GLY A 13 5.77 -23.51 -12.25
CA GLY A 13 4.43 -23.36 -11.66
C GLY A 13 3.30 -23.48 -12.70
N SER A 14 3.26 -24.57 -13.45
CA SER A 14 2.39 -24.79 -14.60
C SER A 14 1.00 -25.36 -14.26
N GLY A 15 0.59 -25.39 -12.99
CA GLY A 15 -0.71 -25.94 -12.59
C GLY A 15 -1.62 -24.95 -11.86
N GLU A 16 -1.12 -24.31 -10.83
CA GLU A 16 -1.94 -23.53 -9.88
C GLU A 16 -2.49 -22.20 -10.47
N PHE A 17 -1.74 -21.58 -11.40
CA PHE A 17 -2.09 -20.28 -11.99
C PHE A 17 -2.41 -20.36 -13.47
N ALA A 18 -2.67 -21.58 -14.01
CA ALA A 18 -2.96 -21.80 -15.43
C ALA A 18 -4.21 -21.05 -15.93
N SER A 19 -5.14 -20.71 -15.02
CA SER A 19 -6.35 -19.95 -15.33
C SER A 19 -6.16 -18.42 -15.24
N TRP A 20 -4.92 -17.94 -14.99
CA TRP A 20 -4.65 -16.52 -14.90
C TRP A 20 -4.22 -15.96 -16.28
N THR A 21 -5.00 -15.02 -16.79
CA THR A 21 -4.75 -14.34 -18.07
C THR A 21 -3.91 -13.08 -17.86
N VAL A 22 -2.66 -13.26 -17.43
CA VAL A 22 -1.74 -12.15 -17.12
C VAL A 22 -0.88 -11.73 -18.32
N GLY A 23 -1.17 -12.26 -19.52
CA GLY A 23 -0.39 -12.02 -20.72
C GLY A 23 0.95 -12.78 -20.76
N ASN A 24 1.69 -12.63 -21.85
CA ASN A 24 2.92 -13.39 -22.08
C ASN A 24 4.14 -12.86 -21.33
N ASP A 25 4.11 -11.59 -20.88
CA ASP A 25 5.24 -10.94 -20.21
C ASP A 25 5.37 -11.29 -18.72
N TYR A 26 4.32 -11.87 -18.13
CA TYR A 26 4.34 -12.26 -16.73
C TYR A 26 4.38 -13.77 -16.53
N SER A 27 5.14 -14.22 -15.53
CA SER A 27 5.21 -15.61 -15.08
C SER A 27 4.86 -15.67 -13.59
N CYS A 28 3.67 -16.18 -13.26
CA CYS A 28 3.26 -16.36 -11.87
C CYS A 28 4.10 -17.47 -11.20
N GLU A 29 4.61 -17.20 -9.99
CA GLU A 29 5.51 -18.10 -9.27
C GLU A 29 4.87 -18.73 -8.03
N ARG A 30 4.31 -17.92 -7.14
CA ARG A 30 3.71 -18.40 -5.89
C ARG A 30 2.65 -17.45 -5.34
N LEU A 31 1.72 -17.98 -4.56
CA LEU A 31 0.73 -17.20 -3.84
C LEU A 31 1.41 -16.40 -2.72
N LEU A 32 1.12 -15.11 -2.63
CA LEU A 32 1.54 -14.20 -1.56
C LEU A 32 0.48 -14.07 -0.48
N GLY A 33 -0.80 -14.05 -0.89
CA GLY A 33 -1.93 -13.93 0.02
C GLY A 33 -3.27 -14.04 -0.68
N THR A 34 -4.30 -14.27 0.12
CA THR A 34 -5.69 -14.26 -0.28
C THR A 34 -6.42 -13.24 0.58
N GLY A 35 -7.10 -12.30 -0.05
CA GLY A 35 -7.94 -11.30 0.59
C GLY A 35 -9.41 -11.46 0.22
N ASN A 36 -10.27 -10.60 0.77
CA ASN A 36 -11.71 -10.62 0.51
C ASN A 36 -12.08 -10.41 -0.96
N TYR A 37 -11.21 -9.70 -1.70
CA TYR A 37 -11.47 -9.29 -3.09
C TYR A 37 -10.62 -10.03 -4.11
N GLY A 38 -9.89 -11.08 -3.71
CA GLY A 38 -9.09 -11.87 -4.64
C GLY A 38 -7.78 -12.39 -4.09
N LYS A 39 -6.93 -12.82 -4.98
CA LYS A 39 -5.63 -13.44 -4.68
C LYS A 39 -4.49 -12.56 -5.18
N VAL A 40 -3.38 -12.57 -4.44
CA VAL A 40 -2.14 -11.87 -4.82
C VAL A 40 -1.05 -12.91 -5.02
N VAL A 41 -0.35 -12.84 -6.14
CA VAL A 41 0.77 -13.74 -6.46
C VAL A 41 2.04 -12.94 -6.69
N LEU A 42 3.18 -13.57 -6.38
CA LEU A 42 4.47 -13.16 -6.90
C LEU A 42 4.55 -13.58 -8.36
N ALA A 43 4.94 -12.66 -9.21
CA ALA A 43 5.23 -12.93 -10.61
C ALA A 43 6.56 -12.29 -11.02
N LEU A 44 7.17 -12.85 -12.08
CA LEU A 44 8.33 -12.30 -12.73
C LEU A 44 7.88 -11.61 -14.03
N LYS A 45 8.26 -10.34 -14.21
CA LYS A 45 8.13 -9.64 -15.48
C LYS A 45 9.28 -10.07 -16.39
N LYS A 46 9.00 -10.87 -17.43
CA LYS A 46 10.03 -11.53 -18.26
C LYS A 46 10.89 -10.55 -19.03
N SER A 47 10.29 -9.44 -19.50
CA SER A 47 11.00 -8.41 -20.25
C SER A 47 12.10 -7.71 -19.45
N THR A 48 11.95 -7.60 -18.12
CA THR A 48 12.88 -6.86 -17.25
C THR A 48 13.55 -7.72 -16.19
N GLY A 49 13.06 -8.95 -15.94
CA GLY A 49 13.48 -9.77 -14.81
C GLY A 49 13.01 -9.27 -13.46
N GLN A 50 12.12 -8.28 -13.42
CA GLN A 50 11.65 -7.66 -12.17
C GLN A 50 10.58 -8.53 -11.50
N LYS A 51 10.70 -8.70 -10.17
CA LYS A 51 9.63 -9.28 -9.35
C LYS A 51 8.51 -8.26 -9.17
N VAL A 52 7.28 -8.71 -9.32
CA VAL A 52 6.07 -7.91 -9.17
C VAL A 52 5.03 -8.68 -8.35
N ALA A 53 4.07 -7.97 -7.77
CA ALA A 53 2.88 -8.56 -7.16
C ALA A 53 1.70 -8.35 -8.10
N ILE A 54 1.02 -9.44 -8.49
CA ILE A 54 -0.20 -9.36 -9.30
C ILE A 54 -1.39 -9.71 -8.44
N LYS A 55 -2.30 -8.76 -8.25
CA LYS A 55 -3.60 -8.95 -7.59
C LYS A 55 -4.66 -9.24 -8.62
N ARG A 56 -5.26 -10.42 -8.54
CA ARG A 56 -6.45 -10.79 -9.30
C ARG A 56 -7.67 -10.51 -8.45
N MET A 57 -8.62 -9.78 -9.00
CA MET A 57 -9.92 -9.50 -8.39
C MET A 57 -11.01 -10.06 -9.29
N ASP A 58 -11.75 -11.05 -8.78
CA ASP A 58 -12.82 -11.73 -9.48
C ASP A 58 -14.20 -11.15 -9.11
N ASN A 59 -15.19 -11.38 -9.97
CA ASN A 59 -16.60 -11.05 -9.71
C ASN A 59 -16.81 -9.58 -9.31
N ILE A 60 -16.08 -8.68 -9.97
CA ILE A 60 -16.00 -7.26 -9.56
C ILE A 60 -17.30 -6.49 -9.64
N PHE A 61 -18.32 -7.04 -10.29
CA PHE A 61 -19.65 -6.44 -10.46
C PHE A 61 -20.77 -7.18 -9.70
N ASP A 62 -20.49 -8.27 -8.98
CA ASP A 62 -21.51 -9.08 -8.30
C ASP A 62 -22.12 -8.34 -7.10
N ASP A 63 -21.34 -7.51 -6.41
CA ASP A 63 -21.79 -6.69 -5.28
C ASP A 63 -21.40 -5.22 -5.46
N GLU A 64 -22.35 -4.31 -5.30
CA GLU A 64 -22.14 -2.87 -5.49
C GLU A 64 -21.13 -2.29 -4.50
N ILE A 65 -21.12 -2.79 -3.26
CA ILE A 65 -20.21 -2.31 -2.21
C ILE A 65 -18.78 -2.73 -2.55
N ASP A 66 -18.59 -3.96 -2.98
CA ASP A 66 -17.29 -4.50 -3.36
C ASP A 66 -16.77 -3.86 -4.66
N CYS A 67 -17.65 -3.65 -5.64
CA CYS A 67 -17.32 -2.88 -6.85
C CYS A 67 -16.81 -1.47 -6.49
N LYS A 68 -17.50 -0.74 -5.60
CA LYS A 68 -17.08 0.59 -5.14
C LYS A 68 -15.75 0.55 -4.38
N ARG A 69 -15.47 -0.51 -3.63
CA ARG A 69 -14.19 -0.69 -2.92
C ARG A 69 -13.04 -0.96 -3.87
N ILE A 70 -13.25 -1.84 -4.86
CA ILE A 70 -12.27 -2.14 -5.90
C ILE A 70 -11.95 -0.90 -6.72
N LEU A 71 -12.99 -0.19 -7.20
CA LEU A 71 -12.81 1.05 -7.95
C LEU A 71 -12.04 2.11 -7.15
N ARG A 72 -12.31 2.23 -5.86
CA ARG A 72 -11.61 3.14 -4.96
C ARG A 72 -10.15 2.75 -4.80
N GLU A 73 -9.86 1.48 -4.53
CA GLU A 73 -8.50 0.96 -4.41
C GLU A 73 -7.68 1.29 -5.65
N VAL A 74 -8.20 0.95 -6.84
CA VAL A 74 -7.54 1.23 -8.12
C VAL A 74 -7.36 2.73 -8.34
N THR A 75 -8.37 3.55 -7.98
CA THR A 75 -8.31 5.01 -8.14
C THR A 75 -7.21 5.62 -7.27
N PHE A 76 -7.08 5.20 -6.01
CA PHE A 76 -6.03 5.69 -5.13
C PHE A 76 -4.66 5.19 -5.55
N LEU A 77 -4.52 3.91 -5.88
CA LEU A 77 -3.27 3.34 -6.41
C LEU A 77 -2.76 4.08 -7.65
N ARG A 78 -3.66 4.54 -8.53
CA ARG A 78 -3.27 5.34 -9.71
C ARG A 78 -2.80 6.75 -9.39
N LYS A 79 -3.29 7.35 -8.31
CA LYS A 79 -3.06 8.77 -7.97
C LYS A 79 -1.93 8.97 -6.96
N LEU A 80 -1.78 8.04 -6.03
CA LEU A 80 -0.79 8.17 -4.97
C LEU A 80 0.58 7.75 -5.48
N ARG A 81 1.60 8.57 -5.22
CA ARG A 81 3.01 8.32 -5.59
C ARG A 81 3.90 8.78 -4.45
N HIS A 82 4.50 7.83 -3.73
CA HIS A 82 5.40 8.14 -2.62
C HIS A 82 6.30 6.91 -2.34
N PRO A 83 7.57 7.09 -1.93
CA PRO A 83 8.50 5.98 -1.68
C PRO A 83 7.97 4.92 -0.70
N PHE A 84 7.11 5.31 0.24
CA PHE A 84 6.55 4.43 1.28
C PHE A 84 5.06 4.08 1.04
N VAL A 85 4.58 4.25 -0.17
CA VAL A 85 3.25 3.82 -0.64
C VAL A 85 3.46 2.82 -1.76
N VAL A 86 2.71 1.72 -1.77
CA VAL A 86 2.82 0.71 -2.83
C VAL A 86 2.55 1.33 -4.20
N ASP A 87 3.43 1.08 -5.17
CA ASP A 87 3.29 1.63 -6.51
C ASP A 87 2.46 0.73 -7.42
N LEU A 88 1.53 1.34 -8.15
CA LEU A 88 0.81 0.70 -9.24
C LEU A 88 1.67 0.75 -10.51
N MET A 89 2.07 -0.40 -10.99
CA MET A 89 2.86 -0.51 -12.22
C MET A 89 1.98 -0.56 -13.47
N GLU A 90 0.94 -1.41 -13.44
CA GLU A 90 0.08 -1.65 -14.59
C GLU A 90 -1.28 -2.22 -14.17
N ILE A 91 -2.31 -1.97 -14.96
CA ILE A 91 -3.57 -2.70 -14.91
C ILE A 91 -3.67 -3.45 -16.22
N LEU A 92 -3.69 -4.78 -16.15
CA LEU A 92 -3.74 -5.59 -17.36
C LEU A 92 -5.14 -5.45 -18.01
N PRO A 93 -5.19 -5.20 -19.33
CA PRO A 93 -6.45 -5.13 -20.03
C PRO A 93 -7.16 -6.50 -19.99
N PRO A 94 -8.48 -6.56 -19.81
CA PRO A 94 -9.22 -7.79 -19.97
C PRO A 94 -9.22 -8.25 -21.42
N ASP A 95 -9.36 -9.56 -21.64
CA ASP A 95 -9.43 -10.14 -23.00
C ASP A 95 -10.65 -9.62 -23.78
N ASP A 96 -11.80 -9.46 -23.10
CA ASP A 96 -13.00 -8.81 -23.64
C ASP A 96 -13.29 -7.52 -22.84
N PRO A 97 -13.08 -6.33 -23.43
CA PRO A 97 -13.31 -5.05 -22.75
C PRO A 97 -14.80 -4.77 -22.42
N VAL A 98 -15.72 -5.49 -23.00
CA VAL A 98 -17.17 -5.29 -22.81
C VAL A 98 -17.73 -6.26 -21.76
N ASN A 99 -17.27 -7.53 -21.80
CA ASN A 99 -17.79 -8.60 -20.95
C ASN A 99 -16.68 -9.18 -20.08
N PHE A 100 -16.26 -8.45 -19.04
CA PHE A 100 -15.28 -8.93 -18.07
C PHE A 100 -15.83 -8.87 -16.65
N SER A 101 -15.41 -9.79 -15.82
CA SER A 101 -15.72 -9.83 -14.38
C SER A 101 -14.45 -9.93 -13.52
N THR A 102 -13.29 -10.00 -14.15
CA THR A 102 -11.99 -10.13 -13.48
C THR A 102 -11.05 -9.03 -13.96
N ILE A 103 -10.31 -8.43 -13.03
CA ILE A 103 -9.21 -7.50 -13.35
C ILE A 103 -7.93 -7.95 -12.66
N TYR A 104 -6.80 -7.61 -13.30
CA TYR A 104 -5.46 -7.86 -12.77
C TYR A 104 -4.74 -6.55 -12.55
N VAL A 105 -4.25 -6.34 -11.34
CA VAL A 105 -3.51 -5.14 -10.94
C VAL A 105 -2.07 -5.55 -10.63
N VAL A 106 -1.12 -5.02 -11.38
CA VAL A 106 0.31 -5.25 -11.20
C VAL A 106 0.89 -4.14 -10.34
N MET A 107 1.50 -4.53 -9.25
CA MET A 107 2.09 -3.62 -8.25
C MET A 107 3.54 -3.99 -7.98
N GLU A 108 4.29 -3.08 -7.37
CA GLU A 108 5.60 -3.42 -6.83
C GLU A 108 5.50 -4.55 -5.80
N TYR A 109 6.53 -5.40 -5.80
CA TYR A 109 6.63 -6.52 -4.87
C TYR A 109 7.35 -6.09 -3.60
N ALA A 110 6.89 -6.58 -2.46
CA ALA A 110 7.60 -6.53 -1.19
C ALA A 110 7.68 -7.93 -0.58
N GLU A 111 8.77 -8.20 0.18
CA GLU A 111 9.10 -9.55 0.67
C GLU A 111 8.12 -10.06 1.71
N SER A 112 7.61 -9.17 2.59
CA SER A 112 6.77 -9.55 3.72
C SER A 112 5.76 -8.45 4.07
N ASP A 113 5.01 -8.68 5.13
CA ASP A 113 4.16 -7.70 5.80
C ASP A 113 4.45 -7.70 7.31
N LEU A 114 4.14 -6.58 7.97
CA LEU A 114 4.42 -6.40 9.40
C LEU A 114 3.68 -7.43 10.28
N LYS A 115 2.51 -7.91 9.86
CA LYS A 115 1.79 -8.97 10.58
C LYS A 115 2.57 -10.29 10.60
N LYS A 116 3.21 -10.66 9.48
CA LYS A 116 4.06 -11.85 9.39
C LYS A 116 5.33 -11.67 10.22
N ILE A 117 5.96 -10.49 10.15
CA ILE A 117 7.15 -10.17 10.96
C ILE A 117 6.83 -10.29 12.45
N ILE A 118 5.75 -9.67 12.94
CA ILE A 118 5.33 -9.74 14.36
C ILE A 118 5.06 -11.18 14.82
N LYS A 119 4.55 -12.04 13.92
CA LYS A 119 4.26 -13.45 14.23
C LYS A 119 5.47 -14.37 14.07
N SER A 120 6.54 -13.89 13.48
CA SER A 120 7.76 -14.66 13.28
C SER A 120 8.67 -14.57 14.51
N ASN A 121 9.72 -15.42 14.51
CA ASN A 121 10.78 -15.35 15.51
C ASN A 121 11.94 -14.43 15.05
N ILE A 122 11.71 -13.52 14.09
CA ILE A 122 12.73 -12.59 13.64
C ILE A 122 12.98 -11.58 14.77
N HIS A 123 14.23 -11.48 15.18
CA HIS A 123 14.65 -10.45 16.14
C HIS A 123 14.83 -9.12 15.42
N LEU A 124 14.06 -8.11 15.85
CA LEU A 124 14.21 -6.73 15.37
C LEU A 124 14.98 -5.93 16.42
N GLU A 125 16.08 -5.32 16.01
CA GLU A 125 16.78 -4.33 16.81
C GLU A 125 15.98 -3.01 16.84
N LEU A 126 16.28 -2.15 17.81
CA LEU A 126 15.61 -0.87 17.97
C LEU A 126 15.65 -0.02 16.68
N LEU A 127 16.79 0.01 16.01
CA LEU A 127 16.98 0.74 14.75
C LEU A 127 16.04 0.25 13.65
N HIS A 128 15.79 -1.06 13.55
CA HIS A 128 14.82 -1.60 12.59
C HIS A 128 13.40 -1.09 12.89
N ILE A 129 13.02 -1.09 14.17
CA ILE A 129 11.71 -0.62 14.62
C ILE A 129 11.53 0.88 14.32
N GLU A 130 12.54 1.69 14.67
CA GLU A 130 12.54 3.13 14.40
C GLU A 130 12.42 3.42 12.91
N THR A 131 13.17 2.70 12.06
CA THR A 131 13.11 2.85 10.59
C THR A 131 11.72 2.52 10.06
N ILE A 132 11.12 1.40 10.49
CA ILE A 132 9.78 0.99 10.08
C ILE A 132 8.74 2.04 10.48
N ILE A 133 8.77 2.51 11.73
CA ILE A 133 7.83 3.51 12.24
C ILE A 133 8.02 4.85 11.53
N TYR A 134 9.24 5.30 11.33
CA TYR A 134 9.53 6.53 10.59
C TYR A 134 8.96 6.48 9.16
N ASN A 135 9.24 5.41 8.42
CA ASN A 135 8.76 5.24 7.06
C ASN A 135 7.22 5.20 7.01
N LEU A 136 6.58 4.52 7.97
CA LEU A 136 5.13 4.47 8.08
C LEU A 136 4.54 5.86 8.35
N LEU A 137 5.13 6.63 9.27
CA LEU A 137 4.68 7.99 9.56
C LEU A 137 4.83 8.91 8.36
N CYS A 138 5.90 8.78 7.57
CA CYS A 138 6.08 9.51 6.31
C CYS A 138 4.99 9.15 5.29
N ALA A 139 4.63 7.86 5.17
CA ALA A 139 3.53 7.44 4.30
C ALA A 139 2.19 8.05 4.74
N ILE A 140 1.89 8.00 6.04
CA ILE A 140 0.64 8.56 6.60
C ILE A 140 0.60 10.07 6.42
N LYS A 141 1.71 10.78 6.69
CA LYS A 141 1.83 12.23 6.45
C LYS A 141 1.50 12.57 5.00
N TYR A 142 2.11 11.86 4.05
CA TYR A 142 1.84 12.05 2.62
C TYR A 142 0.36 11.86 2.28
N LEU A 143 -0.29 10.81 2.79
CA LEU A 143 -1.72 10.59 2.57
C LEU A 143 -2.56 11.75 3.11
N HIS A 144 -2.27 12.22 4.32
CA HIS A 144 -3.00 13.31 4.96
C HIS A 144 -2.80 14.64 4.21
N GLU A 145 -1.60 14.94 3.74
CA GLU A 145 -1.31 16.11 2.90
C GLU A 145 -2.00 16.03 1.53
N SER A 146 -2.23 14.80 1.03
CA SER A 146 -3.02 14.52 -0.17
C SER A 146 -4.54 14.53 0.10
N ASN A 147 -4.98 14.92 1.29
CA ASN A 147 -6.37 14.85 1.74
C ASN A 147 -6.97 13.44 1.67
N VAL A 148 -6.19 12.42 1.98
CA VAL A 148 -6.61 11.01 1.98
C VAL A 148 -6.47 10.42 3.37
N LEU A 149 -7.53 9.78 3.87
CA LEU A 149 -7.51 8.93 5.06
C LEU A 149 -7.48 7.47 4.61
N HIS A 150 -6.54 6.68 5.13
CA HIS A 150 -6.42 5.25 4.81
C HIS A 150 -7.59 4.42 5.36
N ARG A 151 -7.91 4.61 6.65
CA ARG A 151 -9.03 4.03 7.41
C ARG A 151 -8.99 2.51 7.65
N ASP A 152 -7.91 1.82 7.23
CA ASP A 152 -7.66 0.40 7.48
C ASP A 152 -6.19 0.15 7.82
N LEU A 153 -5.59 1.03 8.66
CA LEU A 153 -4.22 0.85 9.12
C LEU A 153 -4.16 -0.35 10.07
N LYS A 154 -3.43 -1.37 9.63
CA LYS A 154 -3.17 -2.60 10.40
C LYS A 154 -1.86 -3.24 9.92
N PRO A 155 -1.20 -4.08 10.74
CA PRO A 155 0.07 -4.69 10.38
C PRO A 155 0.07 -5.47 9.06
N ALA A 156 -1.07 -6.02 8.64
CA ALA A 156 -1.19 -6.75 7.37
C ALA A 156 -1.13 -5.83 6.13
N ASN A 157 -1.43 -4.53 6.30
CA ASN A 157 -1.42 -3.54 5.22
C ASN A 157 -0.14 -2.71 5.18
N VAL A 158 0.85 -3.05 6.03
CA VAL A 158 2.18 -2.47 6.05
C VAL A 158 3.15 -3.51 5.51
N LEU A 159 3.48 -3.41 4.23
CA LEU A 159 4.46 -4.27 3.58
C LEU A 159 5.87 -3.82 3.96
N ILE A 160 6.80 -4.78 4.04
CA ILE A 160 8.17 -4.54 4.52
C ILE A 160 9.15 -5.31 3.64
N ASN A 161 10.21 -4.64 3.22
CA ASN A 161 11.36 -5.22 2.56
C ASN A 161 12.48 -5.57 3.57
N GLU A 162 13.49 -6.32 3.13
CA GLU A 162 14.64 -6.73 3.96
C GLU A 162 15.43 -5.54 4.51
N ASP A 163 15.42 -4.40 3.81
CA ASP A 163 16.05 -3.14 4.22
C ASP A 163 15.20 -2.30 5.19
N CYS A 164 14.11 -2.87 5.71
CA CYS A 164 13.11 -2.20 6.54
C CYS A 164 12.33 -1.06 5.84
N THR A 165 12.42 -0.94 4.50
CA THR A 165 11.57 -0.03 3.75
C THR A 165 10.12 -0.47 3.84
N VAL A 166 9.25 0.47 4.20
CA VAL A 166 7.79 0.24 4.30
C VAL A 166 7.10 0.59 2.99
N LYS A 167 6.07 -0.18 2.64
CA LYS A 167 5.12 0.12 1.56
C LYS A 167 3.70 -0.03 2.08
N LEU A 168 3.00 1.09 2.28
CA LEU A 168 1.61 1.07 2.72
C LEU A 168 0.70 0.67 1.56
N CYS A 169 -0.19 -0.30 1.79
CA CYS A 169 -1.07 -0.89 0.76
C CYS A 169 -2.52 -1.00 1.22
N ASP A 170 -3.41 -1.43 0.32
CA ASP A 170 -4.85 -1.68 0.53
C ASP A 170 -5.67 -0.42 0.82
N TYR A 171 -6.04 0.30 -0.25
CA TYR A 171 -6.82 1.54 -0.20
C TYR A 171 -8.34 1.33 -0.39
N GLY A 172 -8.85 0.10 -0.30
CA GLY A 172 -10.27 -0.22 -0.50
C GLY A 172 -11.22 0.53 0.43
N LEU A 173 -10.77 0.86 1.66
CA LEU A 173 -11.52 1.63 2.63
C LEU A 173 -11.14 3.12 2.68
N ALA A 174 -10.13 3.56 1.92
CA ALA A 174 -9.67 4.94 1.94
C ALA A 174 -10.77 5.95 1.55
N ARG A 175 -10.64 7.20 2.01
CA ARG A 175 -11.55 8.31 1.67
C ARG A 175 -10.78 9.59 1.46
N SER A 176 -11.22 10.38 0.47
CA SER A 176 -10.83 11.78 0.37
C SER A 176 -11.61 12.62 1.37
N ILE A 177 -10.91 13.55 2.01
CA ILE A 177 -11.44 14.51 2.99
C ILE A 177 -11.44 15.95 2.42
N SER A 178 -11.63 16.10 1.11
CA SER A 178 -11.72 17.43 0.48
C SER A 178 -12.75 18.30 1.20
N GLY A 179 -12.31 19.47 1.68
CA GLY A 179 -13.15 20.39 2.46
C GLY A 179 -12.93 20.34 3.99
N ILE A 180 -12.20 19.37 4.52
CA ILE A 180 -11.74 19.40 5.91
C ILE A 180 -10.33 20.02 5.93
N PRO A 181 -10.08 21.06 6.78
CA PRO A 181 -8.75 21.65 6.91
C PRO A 181 -7.71 20.56 7.25
N SER A 182 -6.55 20.61 6.60
CA SER A 182 -5.45 19.70 6.96
C SER A 182 -5.03 19.91 8.43
N ALA A 183 -4.44 18.87 9.06
CA ALA A 183 -3.92 19.00 10.42
C ALA A 183 -2.98 20.21 10.59
N ALA A 184 -2.15 20.51 9.58
CA ALA A 184 -1.31 21.70 9.55
C ALA A 184 -2.11 23.01 9.59
N MET A 185 -3.27 23.09 8.91
CA MET A 185 -4.15 24.27 8.99
C MET A 185 -4.84 24.41 10.35
N ILE A 186 -5.14 23.29 11.01
CA ILE A 186 -5.73 23.29 12.36
C ILE A 186 -4.68 23.75 13.37
N LEU A 187 -3.46 23.23 13.30
CA LEU A 187 -2.35 23.61 14.20
C LEU A 187 -1.99 25.09 14.02
N ASN A 188 -1.88 25.60 12.80
CA ASN A 188 -1.61 27.00 12.53
C ASN A 188 -2.73 27.96 13.01
N LYS A 189 -3.97 27.49 13.16
CA LYS A 189 -5.06 28.26 13.79
C LYS A 189 -4.95 28.29 15.31
N VAL A 190 -4.50 27.19 15.93
CA VAL A 190 -4.28 27.13 17.40
C VAL A 190 -3.15 28.07 17.79
N ASP A 191 -2.03 28.05 17.06
CA ASP A 191 -0.88 28.93 17.34
C ASP A 191 -1.22 30.41 17.17
N LYS A 192 -2.05 30.77 16.19
CA LYS A 192 -2.50 32.17 16.02
C LYS A 192 -3.46 32.65 17.10
N ASN A 193 -4.25 31.76 17.68
CA ASN A 193 -5.16 32.13 18.78
C ASN A 193 -4.41 32.28 20.11
N ASN A 194 -3.30 31.52 20.30
CA ASN A 194 -2.47 31.64 21.52
C ASN A 194 -1.53 32.86 21.48
N SER A 195 -1.24 33.42 20.32
CA SER A 195 -0.40 34.63 20.16
C SER A 195 -1.22 35.94 20.21
N GLY A 196 -2.54 35.86 20.38
CA GLY A 196 -3.43 37.03 20.44
C GLY A 196 -3.68 37.59 21.83
N ASP A 197 -3.35 36.88 22.90
CA ASP A 197 -3.68 37.29 24.29
C ASP A 197 -2.56 38.07 25.01
N GLU A 198 -1.39 38.32 24.40
CA GLU A 198 -0.30 39.07 25.06
C GLU A 198 -0.38 40.60 24.92
N ASN A 199 -1.42 41.15 24.29
CA ASN A 199 -1.55 42.61 24.09
C ASN A 199 -2.66 43.30 24.92
N MET A 200 -3.09 42.71 26.04
CA MET A 200 -4.17 43.32 26.87
C MET A 200 -3.69 43.88 28.23
N GLU A 201 -2.40 43.97 28.50
CA GLU A 201 -1.90 44.52 29.80
C GLU A 201 -1.21 45.88 29.74
N SER A 202 -1.35 46.69 28.68
CA SER A 202 -0.68 47.99 28.61
C SER A 202 -1.59 49.21 28.60
N ASN A 203 -2.85 49.14 29.05
CA ASN A 203 -3.78 50.28 29.11
C ASN A 203 -4.42 50.50 30.52
N LEU A 204 -3.64 50.39 31.60
CA LEU A 204 -4.11 50.75 32.96
C LEU A 204 -3.10 51.62 33.72
N SER A 205 -2.62 52.70 33.07
CA SER A 205 -1.84 53.72 33.79
C SER A 205 -1.91 55.09 33.09
N SER A 206 -3.12 55.68 33.05
CA SER A 206 -3.26 57.14 32.83
C SER A 206 -4.67 57.62 33.16
N VAL A 207 -5.03 57.58 34.50
CA VAL A 207 -6.04 58.47 35.05
C VAL A 207 -5.65 58.73 36.53
N SER A 208 -5.02 59.85 36.74
CA SER A 208 -5.03 60.65 37.97
C SER A 208 -4.47 62.04 37.66
#